data_7be6b5db0e7002d7725c492970deff71
#
_entry.id   7be6b5db0e7002d7725c492970deff71
#
_cell.length_a   1.000
_cell.length_b   1.000
_cell.length_c   1.000
_cell.angle_alpha   90.00
_cell.angle_beta   90.00
_cell.angle_gamma   90.00
#
_symmetry.space_group_name_H-M   'P 1'
#
loop_
_entity.id
_entity.type
_entity.pdbx_description
1 polymer ?
#
loop_
_entity_poly.entity_id
_entity_poly.type
_entity_poly.pdbx_seq_one_letter_code
_entity_poly.pdbx_strand_id
1 'polypeptide(L)'
;DWAFLRDLLLRDMVDDNSSHDFGNDLIPHIVKNGKAMAHRFADSCVTSGLEDEPYWRDVGTIDAFWQANIDLTDFVPKLDIYDNSWPIWTYSEIVPPAKFIHDEDGRRGSAVSSLVSGDCIVSGSEVRNSLLFTGVRTHSFSMLDNVVALPRVVVNRKAELTKCVIDSGVIIPEGLVV
;
A
#
# COMPACT_ATOMS: atom_id res chain seq x y z
N ASP A 1 -23.96 17.62 9.06
CA ASP A 1 -25.39 17.43 8.86
C ASP A 1 -25.63 16.81 7.48
N TRP A 2 -26.39 15.68 7.45
CA TRP A 2 -26.67 14.95 6.22
C TRP A 2 -27.55 15.75 5.24
N ALA A 3 -28.56 16.47 5.74
CA ALA A 3 -29.44 17.26 4.87
C ALA A 3 -28.64 18.33 4.09
N PHE A 4 -27.75 19.02 4.77
CA PHE A 4 -26.86 20.00 4.15
C PHE A 4 -25.96 19.37 3.06
N LEU A 5 -25.31 18.25 3.36
CA LEU A 5 -24.43 17.58 2.39
C LEU A 5 -25.23 17.05 1.20
N ARG A 6 -26.40 16.45 1.43
CA ARG A 6 -27.28 15.94 0.37
C ARG A 6 -27.68 17.05 -0.60
N ASP A 7 -28.09 18.21 -0.07
CA ASP A 7 -28.53 19.34 -0.92
C ASP A 7 -27.38 19.88 -1.76
N LEU A 8 -26.15 19.90 -1.21
CA LEU A 8 -24.94 20.25 -1.97
C LEU A 8 -24.66 19.25 -3.10
N LEU A 9 -24.71 17.95 -2.81
CA LEU A 9 -24.47 16.90 -3.81
C LEU A 9 -25.51 16.91 -4.91
N LEU A 10 -26.81 17.11 -4.57
CA LEU A 10 -27.89 17.21 -5.57
C LEU A 10 -27.73 18.44 -6.47
N ARG A 11 -27.26 19.55 -5.92
CA ARG A 11 -26.95 20.74 -6.69
C ARG A 11 -25.77 20.49 -7.64
N ASP A 12 -24.70 19.89 -7.14
CA ASP A 12 -23.49 19.61 -7.91
C ASP A 12 -23.75 18.59 -9.03
N MET A 13 -24.60 17.61 -8.77
CA MET A 13 -24.99 16.57 -9.73
C MET A 13 -25.58 17.12 -11.04
N VAL A 14 -26.24 18.28 -11.00
CA VAL A 14 -26.87 18.89 -12.16
C VAL A 14 -26.05 20.04 -12.77
N ASP A 15 -24.86 20.29 -12.28
CA ASP A 15 -23.95 21.31 -12.80
C ASP A 15 -23.00 20.69 -13.83
N ASP A 16 -23.26 20.93 -15.12
CA ASP A 16 -22.46 20.41 -16.24
C ASP A 16 -21.00 20.93 -16.25
N ASN A 17 -20.68 21.97 -15.47
CA ASN A 17 -19.34 22.51 -15.36
C ASN A 17 -18.57 21.96 -14.16
N SER A 18 -19.21 21.18 -13.31
CA SER A 18 -18.57 20.54 -12.15
C SER A 18 -17.78 19.30 -12.56
N SER A 19 -16.62 19.13 -11.95
CA SER A 19 -15.87 17.87 -12.02
C SER A 19 -16.36 16.82 -11.01
N HIS A 20 -17.38 17.17 -10.22
CA HIS A 20 -17.94 16.37 -9.14
C HIS A 20 -16.90 16.00 -8.06
N ASP A 21 -15.98 16.88 -7.82
CA ASP A 21 -14.91 16.73 -6.84
C ASP A 21 -15.14 17.58 -5.61
N PHE A 22 -14.92 17.01 -4.43
CA PHE A 22 -15.09 17.73 -3.17
C PHE A 22 -14.15 18.93 -3.04
N GLY A 23 -12.89 18.75 -3.43
CA GLY A 23 -11.84 19.78 -3.31
C GLY A 23 -12.00 20.91 -4.33
N ASN A 24 -12.38 20.57 -5.54
CA ASN A 24 -12.48 21.53 -6.64
C ASN A 24 -13.83 22.23 -6.73
N ASP A 25 -14.92 21.55 -6.37
CA ASP A 25 -16.27 22.03 -6.60
C ASP A 25 -17.05 22.32 -5.31
N LEU A 26 -17.21 21.31 -4.43
CA LEU A 26 -18.06 21.44 -3.25
C LEU A 26 -17.46 22.33 -2.16
N ILE A 27 -16.21 22.13 -1.77
CA ILE A 27 -15.55 22.91 -0.71
C ILE A 27 -15.45 24.39 -1.10
N PRO A 28 -14.97 24.78 -2.29
CA PRO A 28 -14.96 26.17 -2.72
C PRO A 28 -16.33 26.83 -2.73
N HIS A 29 -17.38 26.06 -3.11
CA HIS A 29 -18.74 26.56 -3.03
C HIS A 29 -19.17 26.86 -1.59
N ILE A 30 -18.89 25.92 -0.63
CA ILE A 30 -19.23 26.10 0.78
C ILE A 30 -18.46 27.31 1.38
N VAL A 31 -17.18 27.47 1.03
CA VAL A 31 -16.37 28.60 1.49
C VAL A 31 -16.94 29.93 1.04
N LYS A 32 -17.46 30.01 -0.20
CA LYS A 32 -18.04 31.25 -0.76
C LYS A 32 -19.42 31.56 -0.22
N ASN A 33 -20.25 30.55 0.01
CA ASN A 33 -21.69 30.73 0.20
C ASN A 33 -22.21 30.26 1.56
N GLY A 34 -21.34 29.70 2.40
CA GLY A 34 -21.75 29.11 3.66
C GLY A 34 -20.75 29.39 4.80
N LYS A 35 -20.86 28.58 5.83
CA LYS A 35 -19.95 28.58 6.97
C LYS A 35 -19.02 27.38 6.86
N ALA A 36 -17.80 27.63 6.41
CA ALA A 36 -16.72 26.65 6.44
C ALA A 36 -15.76 26.98 7.56
N MET A 37 -15.31 25.95 8.27
CA MET A 37 -14.27 26.06 9.30
C MET A 37 -13.17 25.05 9.03
N ALA A 38 -11.94 25.52 8.99
CA ALA A 38 -10.79 24.63 8.89
C ALA A 38 -10.51 23.96 10.24
N HIS A 39 -10.31 22.65 10.19
CA HIS A 39 -9.81 21.89 11.33
C HIS A 39 -8.37 21.46 11.05
N ARG A 40 -7.48 21.69 12.02
CA ARG A 40 -6.08 21.30 11.87
C ARG A 40 -5.99 19.78 11.97
N PHE A 41 -5.41 19.15 10.95
CA PHE A 41 -5.22 17.70 10.92
C PHE A 41 -4.44 17.18 12.13
N ALA A 42 -3.40 17.91 12.55
CA ALA A 42 -2.61 17.57 13.73
C ALA A 42 -3.41 17.48 15.04
N ASP A 43 -4.56 18.16 15.14
CA ASP A 43 -5.37 18.17 16.36
C ASP A 43 -6.24 16.90 16.49
N SER A 44 -6.40 16.09 15.45
CA SER A 44 -7.22 14.87 15.44
C SER A 44 -6.53 13.64 14.83
N CYS A 45 -5.37 13.81 14.22
CA CYS A 45 -4.60 12.70 13.71
C CYS A 45 -3.97 11.92 14.88
N VAL A 46 -4.13 10.61 14.85
CA VAL A 46 -3.38 9.75 15.75
C VAL A 46 -1.94 9.71 15.24
N THR A 47 -1.02 10.09 16.11
CA THR A 47 0.41 9.97 15.83
C THR A 47 0.85 8.55 16.17
N SER A 48 1.27 7.79 15.20
CA SER A 48 1.88 6.48 15.36
C SER A 48 3.33 6.56 14.89
N GLY A 49 4.25 6.27 15.78
CA GLY A 49 5.67 6.28 15.46
C GLY A 49 6.49 7.09 16.47
N LEU A 50 7.80 7.14 16.24
CA LEU A 50 8.76 7.86 17.11
C LEU A 50 8.74 9.38 16.90
N GLU A 51 8.15 9.84 15.82
CA GLU A 51 7.99 11.26 15.51
C GLU A 51 6.51 11.63 15.71
N ASP A 52 6.23 12.65 16.53
CA ASP A 52 4.87 13.18 16.78
C ASP A 52 4.31 13.93 15.55
N GLU A 53 4.63 13.49 14.34
CA GLU A 53 4.13 14.10 13.11
C GLU A 53 2.86 13.38 12.63
N PRO A 54 1.81 14.13 12.28
CA PRO A 54 0.60 13.55 11.71
C PRO A 54 0.89 12.88 10.36
N TYR A 55 0.55 11.60 10.23
CA TYR A 55 0.77 10.87 8.99
C TYR A 55 -0.40 11.01 8.03
N TRP A 56 -0.12 11.50 6.84
CA TRP A 56 -1.04 11.54 5.71
C TRP A 56 -0.28 11.35 4.40
N ARG A 57 -0.81 10.52 3.51
CA ARG A 57 -0.23 10.26 2.19
C ARG A 57 -1.33 10.27 1.13
N ASP A 58 -1.11 11.02 0.07
CA ASP A 58 -1.85 10.86 -1.17
C ASP A 58 -1.27 9.71 -1.99
N VAL A 59 -2.13 8.80 -2.42
CA VAL A 59 -1.77 7.61 -3.21
C VAL A 59 -2.47 7.61 -4.57
N GLY A 60 -2.82 8.78 -5.09
CA GLY A 60 -3.55 8.95 -6.35
C GLY A 60 -2.77 8.61 -7.62
N THR A 61 -1.47 8.31 -7.52
CA THR A 61 -0.65 7.85 -8.65
C THR A 61 0.03 6.52 -8.30
N ILE A 62 0.44 5.76 -9.33
CA ILE A 62 1.15 4.48 -9.12
C ILE A 62 2.46 4.71 -8.35
N ASP A 63 3.19 5.78 -8.67
CA ASP A 63 4.44 6.13 -7.98
C ASP A 63 4.18 6.46 -6.51
N ALA A 64 3.15 7.24 -6.20
CA ALA A 64 2.79 7.58 -4.83
C ALA A 64 2.31 6.34 -4.04
N PHE A 65 1.53 5.47 -4.67
CA PHE A 65 1.12 4.18 -4.09
C PHE A 65 2.33 3.29 -3.81
N TRP A 66 3.23 3.13 -4.79
CA TRP A 66 4.46 2.38 -4.63
C TRP A 66 5.31 2.93 -3.47
N GLN A 67 5.57 4.24 -3.47
CA GLN A 67 6.38 4.88 -2.44
C GLN A 67 5.77 4.71 -1.03
N ALA A 68 4.45 4.91 -0.88
CA ALA A 68 3.77 4.76 0.40
C ALA A 68 3.88 3.33 0.97
N ASN A 69 3.89 2.32 0.08
CA ASN A 69 4.12 0.94 0.49
C ASN A 69 5.59 0.70 0.87
N ILE A 70 6.54 1.15 0.03
CA ILE A 70 7.98 0.94 0.29
C ILE A 70 8.43 1.65 1.58
N ASP A 71 7.90 2.83 1.89
CA ASP A 71 8.20 3.53 3.14
C ASP A 71 7.92 2.67 4.40
N LEU A 72 7.00 1.69 4.32
CA LEU A 72 6.74 0.75 5.42
C LEU A 72 7.89 -0.24 5.66
N THR A 73 8.82 -0.39 4.72
CA THR A 73 10.00 -1.25 4.85
C THR A 73 11.18 -0.55 5.53
N ASP A 74 11.08 0.75 5.75
CA ASP A 74 12.10 1.52 6.44
C ASP A 74 12.33 1.00 7.86
N PHE A 75 13.53 1.19 8.38
CA PHE A 75 13.85 0.81 9.77
C PHE A 75 12.97 1.51 10.81
N VAL A 76 12.64 2.76 10.56
CA VAL A 76 11.68 3.55 11.35
C VAL A 76 10.68 4.17 10.39
N PRO A 77 9.59 3.46 10.06
CA PRO A 77 8.58 4.00 9.16
C PRO A 77 7.78 5.11 9.84
N LYS A 78 7.34 6.11 9.06
CA LYS A 78 6.48 7.20 9.56
C LYS A 78 5.11 6.70 10.01
N LEU A 79 4.61 5.63 9.42
CA LEU A 79 3.41 4.93 9.85
C LEU A 79 3.82 3.60 10.48
N ASP A 80 3.65 3.45 11.77
CA ASP A 80 3.89 2.19 12.48
C ASP A 80 2.66 1.29 12.44
N ILE A 81 2.68 0.30 11.55
CA ILE A 81 1.59 -0.69 11.45
C ILE A 81 1.59 -1.72 12.60
N TYR A 82 2.62 -1.71 13.44
CA TYR A 82 2.76 -2.58 14.63
C TYR A 82 2.33 -1.89 15.92
N ASP A 83 1.84 -0.65 15.85
CA ASP A 83 1.33 0.06 17.03
C ASP A 83 0.04 -0.59 17.54
N ASN A 84 0.17 -1.30 18.67
CA ASN A 84 -0.96 -1.97 19.32
C ASN A 84 -1.91 -0.99 20.02
N SER A 85 -1.50 0.26 20.25
CA SER A 85 -2.37 1.28 20.81
C SER A 85 -3.37 1.81 19.79
N TRP A 86 -3.04 1.68 18.50
CA TRP A 86 -3.91 2.07 17.39
C TRP A 86 -3.90 1.02 16.26
N PRO A 87 -4.50 -0.16 16.50
CA PRO A 87 -4.47 -1.24 15.53
C PRO A 87 -5.28 -0.86 14.27
N ILE A 88 -4.71 -1.16 13.12
CA ILE A 88 -5.39 -0.97 11.84
C ILE A 88 -6.41 -2.11 11.65
N TRP A 89 -7.69 -1.81 11.81
CA TRP A 89 -8.78 -2.75 11.61
C TRP A 89 -9.05 -2.94 10.11
N THR A 90 -8.72 -4.11 9.61
CA THR A 90 -8.97 -4.51 8.22
C THR A 90 -9.41 -5.96 8.17
N TYR A 91 -9.93 -6.39 7.01
CA TYR A 91 -10.22 -7.80 6.80
C TYR A 91 -8.92 -8.61 6.86
N SER A 92 -8.91 -9.63 7.70
CA SER A 92 -7.78 -10.54 7.84
C SER A 92 -8.20 -11.94 7.39
N GLU A 93 -7.58 -12.44 6.31
CA GLU A 93 -7.77 -13.83 5.89
C GLU A 93 -7.14 -14.79 6.91
N ILE A 94 -7.82 -15.88 7.21
CA ILE A 94 -7.25 -16.97 8.03
C ILE A 94 -6.38 -17.82 7.09
N VAL A 95 -5.08 -17.57 7.13
CA VAL A 95 -4.09 -18.21 6.25
C VAL A 95 -2.90 -18.72 7.06
N PRO A 96 -2.15 -19.71 6.55
CA PRO A 96 -0.93 -20.18 7.21
C PRO A 96 0.16 -19.09 7.23
N PRO A 97 1.16 -19.21 8.10
CA PRO A 97 2.29 -18.29 8.11
C PRO A 97 3.10 -18.35 6.81
N ALA A 98 3.86 -17.28 6.55
CA ALA A 98 4.81 -17.25 5.44
C ALA A 98 5.89 -18.33 5.60
N LYS A 99 6.33 -18.91 4.48
CA LYS A 99 7.32 -19.97 4.44
C LYS A 99 8.51 -19.59 3.57
N PHE A 100 9.72 -19.77 4.11
CA PHE A 100 10.99 -19.58 3.41
C PHE A 100 11.66 -20.94 3.25
N ILE A 101 12.04 -21.30 2.02
CA ILE A 101 12.61 -22.63 1.74
C ILE A 101 13.79 -22.52 0.78
N HIS A 102 14.61 -23.55 0.88
CA HIS A 102 15.92 -23.74 0.26
C HIS A 102 17.05 -22.95 0.91
N ASP A 103 18.15 -23.62 1.09
CA ASP A 103 19.47 -23.07 1.48
C ASP A 103 20.56 -23.98 0.92
N GLU A 104 20.47 -24.29 -0.36
CA GLU A 104 21.33 -25.26 -1.06
C GLU A 104 21.45 -24.91 -2.55
N ASP A 105 22.41 -25.47 -3.22
CA ASP A 105 22.60 -25.35 -4.67
C ASP A 105 22.65 -23.88 -5.18
N GLY A 106 23.21 -22.98 -4.38
CA GLY A 106 23.32 -21.55 -4.73
C GLY A 106 21.99 -20.79 -4.71
N ARG A 107 20.96 -21.36 -4.09
CA ARG A 107 19.67 -20.70 -3.89
C ARG A 107 19.29 -20.66 -2.41
N ARG A 108 18.73 -19.55 -2.00
CA ARG A 108 18.22 -19.35 -0.63
C ARG A 108 16.91 -18.56 -0.68
N GLY A 109 15.89 -19.05 0.02
CA GLY A 109 14.66 -18.28 0.23
C GLY A 109 14.89 -17.27 1.35
N SER A 110 15.01 -16.00 1.02
CA SER A 110 15.29 -14.94 2.00
C SER A 110 14.52 -13.65 1.71
N ALA A 111 14.22 -12.92 2.78
CA ALA A 111 13.67 -11.57 2.70
C ALA A 111 14.40 -10.67 3.71
N VAL A 112 14.84 -9.50 3.26
CA VAL A 112 15.56 -8.52 4.08
C VAL A 112 14.93 -7.15 3.88
N SER A 113 14.73 -6.39 4.97
CA SER A 113 14.05 -5.09 4.94
C SER A 113 12.73 -5.15 4.18
N SER A 114 11.92 -6.17 4.45
CA SER A 114 10.73 -6.49 3.64
C SER A 114 9.57 -6.92 4.53
N LEU A 115 8.35 -6.65 4.09
CA LEU A 115 7.13 -7.12 4.72
C LEU A 115 6.59 -8.33 3.94
N VAL A 116 6.41 -9.45 4.63
CA VAL A 116 5.92 -10.70 4.02
C VAL A 116 4.69 -11.18 4.75
N SER A 117 3.55 -11.10 4.08
CA SER A 117 2.26 -11.49 4.64
C SER A 117 2.08 -13.01 4.75
N GLY A 118 1.03 -13.42 5.42
CA GLY A 118 0.67 -14.85 5.54
C GLY A 118 0.44 -15.51 4.19
N ASP A 119 0.50 -16.86 4.17
CA ASP A 119 0.41 -17.70 2.98
C ASP A 119 1.47 -17.44 1.89
N CYS A 120 2.49 -16.63 2.11
CA CYS A 120 3.57 -16.46 1.16
C CYS A 120 4.53 -17.66 1.18
N ILE A 121 5.09 -18.00 0.01
CA ILE A 121 6.22 -18.94 -0.08
C ILE A 121 7.36 -18.28 -0.85
N VAL A 122 8.45 -18.02 -0.16
CA VAL A 122 9.70 -17.53 -0.73
C VAL A 122 10.61 -18.73 -0.96
N SER A 123 10.64 -19.23 -2.21
CA SER A 123 11.28 -20.49 -2.57
C SER A 123 12.58 -20.26 -3.33
N GLY A 124 13.71 -20.27 -2.63
CA GLY A 124 15.03 -20.11 -3.24
C GLY A 124 15.22 -18.81 -4.01
N SER A 125 14.53 -17.76 -3.62
CA SER A 125 14.53 -16.42 -4.19
C SER A 125 14.98 -15.39 -3.18
N GLU A 126 15.49 -14.28 -3.65
CA GLU A 126 15.91 -13.15 -2.82
C GLU A 126 14.89 -12.00 -2.91
N VAL A 127 14.45 -11.52 -1.76
CA VAL A 127 13.50 -10.42 -1.63
C VAL A 127 14.14 -9.32 -0.79
N ARG A 128 14.22 -8.10 -1.30
CA ARG A 128 14.79 -6.93 -0.61
C ARG A 128 13.85 -5.74 -0.72
N ASN A 129 13.78 -4.95 0.35
CA ASN A 129 13.05 -3.67 0.38
C ASN A 129 11.65 -3.77 -0.26
N SER A 130 10.94 -4.86 -0.04
CA SER A 130 9.75 -5.22 -0.82
C SER A 130 8.59 -5.63 0.07
N LEU A 131 7.38 -5.51 -0.46
CA LEU A 131 6.17 -6.01 0.18
C LEU A 131 5.60 -7.17 -0.61
N LEU A 132 5.41 -8.30 0.05
CA LEU A 132 4.69 -9.46 -0.48
C LEU A 132 3.37 -9.59 0.26
N PHE A 133 2.28 -9.30 -0.43
CA PHE A 133 0.93 -9.45 0.11
C PHE A 133 0.53 -10.94 0.18
N THR A 134 -0.63 -11.19 0.78
CA THR A 134 -1.11 -12.55 1.07
C THR A 134 -1.03 -13.47 -0.15
N GLY A 135 -0.44 -14.65 0.06
CA GLY A 135 -0.43 -15.73 -0.93
C GLY A 135 0.56 -15.56 -2.09
N VAL A 136 1.49 -14.62 -2.01
CA VAL A 136 2.54 -14.46 -3.03
C VAL A 136 3.47 -15.67 -3.04
N ARG A 137 3.80 -16.15 -4.25
CA ARG A 137 4.76 -17.24 -4.49
C ARG A 137 5.94 -16.75 -5.30
N THR A 138 7.16 -16.95 -4.81
CA THR A 138 8.37 -16.65 -5.57
C THR A 138 9.19 -17.92 -5.76
N HIS A 139 9.67 -18.15 -6.99
CA HIS A 139 10.41 -19.36 -7.35
C HIS A 139 11.91 -19.10 -7.45
N SER A 140 12.67 -20.19 -7.41
CA SER A 140 14.15 -20.17 -7.26
C SER A 140 14.86 -19.29 -8.29
N PHE A 141 15.91 -18.63 -7.79
CA PHE A 141 16.77 -17.74 -8.55
C PHE A 141 16.08 -16.46 -9.03
N SER A 142 14.89 -16.16 -8.56
CA SER A 142 14.30 -14.85 -8.80
C SER A 142 14.79 -13.84 -7.76
N MET A 143 14.84 -12.57 -8.17
CA MET A 143 15.25 -11.43 -7.36
C MET A 143 14.17 -10.37 -7.41
N LEU A 144 13.75 -9.89 -6.25
CA LEU A 144 12.80 -8.80 -6.09
C LEU A 144 13.46 -7.71 -5.23
N ASP A 145 13.59 -6.51 -5.78
CA ASP A 145 14.12 -5.36 -5.06
C ASP A 145 13.21 -4.14 -5.25
N ASN A 146 12.75 -3.54 -4.15
CA ASN A 146 11.79 -2.44 -4.17
C ASN A 146 10.48 -2.78 -4.91
N VAL A 147 9.96 -3.98 -4.70
CA VAL A 147 8.76 -4.50 -5.35
C VAL A 147 7.57 -4.51 -4.40
N VAL A 148 6.41 -4.06 -4.89
CA VAL A 148 5.12 -4.24 -4.24
C VAL A 148 4.34 -5.30 -5.00
N ALA A 149 4.29 -6.52 -4.47
CA ALA A 149 3.55 -7.64 -5.06
C ALA A 149 2.20 -7.80 -4.37
N LEU A 150 1.10 -7.49 -5.05
CA LEU A 150 -0.26 -7.58 -4.54
C LEU A 150 -0.70 -9.05 -4.37
N PRO A 151 -1.85 -9.35 -3.75
CA PRO A 151 -2.20 -10.71 -3.37
C PRO A 151 -2.16 -11.73 -4.50
N ARG A 152 -1.66 -12.94 -4.19
CA ARG A 152 -1.63 -14.10 -5.08
C ARG A 152 -0.79 -13.94 -6.35
N VAL A 153 0.17 -13.01 -6.35
CA VAL A 153 1.18 -12.92 -7.41
C VAL A 153 2.06 -14.16 -7.39
N VAL A 154 2.39 -14.65 -8.58
CA VAL A 154 3.35 -15.75 -8.78
C VAL A 154 4.54 -15.24 -9.59
N VAL A 155 5.74 -15.30 -9.01
CA VAL A 155 6.98 -14.93 -9.70
C VAL A 155 7.73 -16.21 -10.06
N ASN A 156 7.82 -16.53 -11.35
CA ASN A 156 8.51 -17.72 -11.82
C ASN A 156 10.04 -17.57 -11.75
N ARG A 157 10.73 -18.67 -12.00
CA ARG A 157 12.19 -18.79 -11.82
C ARG A 157 12.97 -17.75 -12.60
N LYS A 158 14.08 -17.27 -12.01
CA LYS A 158 15.04 -16.36 -12.66
C LYS A 158 14.44 -15.01 -13.11
N ALA A 159 13.28 -14.63 -12.62
CA ALA A 159 12.78 -13.30 -12.85
C ALA A 159 13.53 -12.28 -12.00
N GLU A 160 13.87 -11.13 -12.58
CA GLU A 160 14.56 -10.03 -11.91
C GLU A 160 13.66 -8.81 -11.97
N LEU A 161 13.12 -8.42 -10.82
CA LEU A 161 12.12 -7.36 -10.73
C LEU A 161 12.63 -6.24 -9.83
N THR A 162 12.64 -5.02 -10.36
CA THR A 162 13.12 -3.84 -9.62
C THR A 162 12.13 -2.69 -9.73
N LYS A 163 11.81 -2.07 -8.58
CA LYS A 163 11.00 -0.84 -8.51
C LYS A 163 9.69 -0.92 -9.30
N CYS A 164 8.88 -1.92 -9.00
CA CYS A 164 7.59 -2.12 -9.68
C CYS A 164 6.45 -2.48 -8.74
N VAL A 165 5.23 -2.30 -9.21
CA VAL A 165 3.99 -2.78 -8.59
C VAL A 165 3.43 -3.89 -9.48
N ILE A 166 3.08 -5.02 -8.88
CA ILE A 166 2.51 -6.17 -9.57
C ILE A 166 1.09 -6.38 -9.07
N ASP A 167 0.12 -6.31 -9.97
CA ASP A 167 -1.29 -6.44 -9.62
C ASP A 167 -1.65 -7.87 -9.19
N SER A 168 -2.77 -7.97 -8.46
CA SER A 168 -3.22 -9.21 -7.84
C SER A 168 -3.41 -10.34 -8.86
N GLY A 169 -2.92 -11.54 -8.50
CA GLY A 169 -3.06 -12.74 -9.31
C GLY A 169 -2.21 -12.78 -10.58
N VAL A 170 -1.36 -11.79 -10.82
CA VAL A 170 -0.46 -11.78 -11.98
C VAL A 170 0.58 -12.89 -11.85
N ILE A 171 0.86 -13.56 -12.98
CA ILE A 171 1.91 -14.57 -13.10
C ILE A 171 3.06 -13.98 -13.92
N ILE A 172 4.17 -13.74 -13.28
CA ILE A 172 5.41 -13.26 -13.91
C ILE A 172 6.10 -14.46 -14.59
N PRO A 173 6.40 -14.37 -15.91
CA PRO A 173 7.05 -15.47 -16.61
C PRO A 173 8.49 -15.69 -16.15
N GLU A 174 9.02 -16.89 -16.43
CA GLU A 174 10.41 -17.22 -16.13
C GLU A 174 11.38 -16.30 -16.88
N GLY A 175 12.38 -15.79 -16.17
CA GLY A 175 13.46 -14.98 -16.74
C GLY A 175 13.05 -13.56 -17.16
N LEU A 176 11.84 -13.08 -16.79
CA LEU A 176 11.48 -11.68 -17.04
C LEU A 176 12.39 -10.75 -16.25
N VAL A 177 12.88 -9.70 -16.90
CA VAL A 177 13.68 -8.62 -16.28
C VAL A 177 12.91 -7.30 -16.45
N VAL A 178 12.71 -6.60 -15.30
CA VAL A 178 12.02 -5.31 -15.22
C VAL A 178 12.84 -4.36 -14.35
#